data_497e4887d0bce8a2a5433d81f7a054bd
#
_entry.id   497e4887d0bce8a2a5433d81f7a054bd
#
_cell.length_a   1.000
_cell.length_b   1.000
_cell.length_c   1.000
_cell.angle_alpha   90.00
_cell.angle_beta   90.00
_cell.angle_gamma   90.00
#
_symmetry.space_group_name_H-M   'P 1'
#
loop_
_entity.id
_entity.type
_entity.pdbx_description
1 polymer ?
#
loop_
_entity_poly.entity_id
_entity_poly.type
_entity_poly.pdbx_seq_one_letter_code
_entity_poly.pdbx_strand_id
1 'polypeptide(L)'
;MSTHFIPLIGFVASTSVVLAEQAPICIDGALDDWSNIPRAVQDSTGDTTGEIDFTGLSAADDDLFFFLRIEAIADFDLSENNSLRIYLDTDVEASTGFAIGGIGAELEWRLGDLEGTFHHDGQQTAVYHTEIRFRGQPTVTSNDFEIAFGRDTIPDGEHPLFTGPDVRILLIDGDTGDVIPDAGTTLTYTFDIGSTPPVEARLFERTHGDHLRIITHNVLNDRPFTGAHQAKFGRLYGTVEPDILHLQEIYDHTPDQTRDLVASWLGGTWYATGNNDCKTVSRYPIAGSWAIDGNLAVLIDTTEALGSELLCINAHMPCCSNDSGRQWESDAVIAFIRDAYLPGGVLTLDVDVPVMISGDLNMVGLAQQIETLITGDIMNNSWHGPDNPPDPDGTDMHNTISRLTEKRMGYTWRNDYGWYWPGHLDFMIYSDSNIRQRHDFIVCTPEMSADALIDNGLLAEDSDASDHLIFCVDFASPCAADMDGNDSVDIDELLAVIAAWETDDADADVNDDGIVDTDDLLAVLAAWGPCP
;
A
#
# COMPACT_ATOMS: atom_id res chain seq x y z
N MET A 1 -18.41 5.61 -72.95
CA MET A 1 -18.75 4.88 -71.73
C MET A 1 -17.43 4.57 -71.03
N SER A 2 -17.06 5.38 -70.05
CA SER A 2 -15.83 5.22 -69.29
C SER A 2 -16.22 4.69 -67.90
N THR A 3 -15.92 3.44 -67.65
CA THR A 3 -16.12 2.77 -66.36
C THR A 3 -15.02 3.15 -65.41
N HIS A 4 -15.34 3.93 -64.37
CA HIS A 4 -14.45 4.20 -63.27
C HIS A 4 -14.51 3.01 -62.29
N PHE A 5 -13.39 2.30 -62.15
CA PHE A 5 -13.16 1.36 -61.05
C PHE A 5 -12.77 2.18 -59.81
N ILE A 6 -13.57 2.09 -58.75
CA ILE A 6 -13.21 2.54 -57.40
C ILE A 6 -12.52 1.36 -56.70
N PRO A 7 -11.27 1.47 -56.29
CA PRO A 7 -10.67 0.41 -55.49
C PRO A 7 -11.32 0.40 -54.09
N LEU A 8 -11.85 -0.73 -53.68
CA LEU A 8 -12.24 -1.02 -52.31
C LEU A 8 -10.93 -1.13 -51.52
N ILE A 9 -10.60 -0.12 -50.70
CA ILE A 9 -9.53 -0.20 -49.72
C ILE A 9 -10.15 -1.01 -48.57
N GLY A 10 -9.82 -2.27 -48.48
CA GLY A 10 -10.13 -3.08 -47.30
C GLY A 10 -9.21 -2.61 -46.16
N PHE A 11 -9.81 -2.08 -45.11
CA PHE A 11 -9.13 -1.92 -43.84
C PHE A 11 -8.80 -3.32 -43.32
N VAL A 12 -7.54 -3.64 -43.25
CA VAL A 12 -7.05 -4.81 -42.51
C VAL A 12 -6.90 -4.35 -41.06
N ALA A 13 -7.83 -4.75 -40.20
CA ALA A 13 -7.63 -4.58 -38.76
C ALA A 13 -6.35 -5.32 -38.35
N SER A 14 -5.43 -4.62 -37.75
CA SER A 14 -4.26 -5.24 -37.13
C SER A 14 -4.64 -5.74 -35.73
N THR A 15 -4.34 -7.01 -35.47
CA THR A 15 -4.54 -7.61 -34.14
C THR A 15 -3.18 -7.74 -33.50
N SER A 16 -2.98 -7.11 -32.35
CA SER A 16 -1.83 -7.36 -31.48
C SER A 16 -2.20 -8.50 -30.53
N VAL A 17 -1.41 -9.55 -30.52
CA VAL A 17 -1.53 -10.66 -29.54
C VAL A 17 -0.35 -10.55 -28.60
N VAL A 18 -0.64 -10.38 -27.32
CA VAL A 18 0.34 -10.42 -26.23
C VAL A 18 0.30 -11.81 -25.65
N LEU A 19 1.45 -12.47 -25.63
CA LEU A 19 1.60 -13.73 -24.90
C LEU A 19 1.62 -13.42 -23.41
N ALA A 20 0.87 -14.20 -22.64
CA ALA A 20 0.85 -14.11 -21.20
C ALA A 20 2.27 -14.21 -20.61
N GLU A 21 2.58 -13.34 -19.66
CA GLU A 21 3.65 -13.57 -18.70
C GLU A 21 3.01 -13.75 -17.33
N GLN A 22 3.16 -14.97 -16.77
CA GLN A 22 2.82 -15.17 -15.36
C GLN A 22 3.77 -14.34 -14.52
N ALA A 23 3.24 -13.31 -13.92
CA ALA A 23 3.97 -12.48 -12.99
C ALA A 23 3.27 -12.46 -11.65
N PRO A 24 4.02 -12.58 -10.55
CA PRO A 24 3.49 -12.47 -9.21
C PRO A 24 3.20 -10.99 -8.87
N ILE A 25 2.28 -10.35 -9.59
CA ILE A 25 1.89 -8.95 -9.36
C ILE A 25 1.20 -8.84 -8.00
N CYS A 26 1.63 -7.87 -7.19
CA CYS A 26 0.98 -7.44 -5.97
C CYS A 26 0.28 -6.10 -6.23
N ILE A 27 -1.01 -6.00 -5.95
CA ILE A 27 -1.74 -4.73 -6.04
C ILE A 27 -1.54 -4.00 -4.71
N ASP A 28 -0.49 -3.19 -4.61
CA ASP A 28 -0.08 -2.48 -3.38
C ASP A 28 0.37 -1.03 -3.62
N GLY A 29 0.38 -0.59 -4.88
CA GLY A 29 0.78 0.75 -5.30
C GLY A 29 2.26 0.89 -5.58
N ALA A 30 3.07 -0.16 -5.38
CA ALA A 30 4.43 -0.24 -5.87
C ALA A 30 4.47 -0.95 -7.23
N LEU A 31 5.24 -0.41 -8.16
CA LEU A 31 5.23 -0.87 -9.55
C LEU A 31 6.50 -1.63 -9.97
N ASP A 32 7.34 -1.99 -9.01
CA ASP A 32 8.62 -2.68 -9.25
C ASP A 32 8.45 -4.11 -9.76
N ASP A 33 7.38 -4.80 -9.38
CA ASP A 33 7.02 -6.13 -9.88
C ASP A 33 6.57 -6.11 -11.36
N TRP A 34 6.15 -4.95 -11.88
CA TRP A 34 5.86 -4.71 -13.30
C TRP A 34 7.12 -4.49 -14.15
N SER A 35 8.30 -4.34 -13.53
CA SER A 35 9.53 -3.96 -14.24
C SER A 35 9.94 -4.93 -15.36
N ASN A 36 9.57 -6.20 -15.26
CA ASN A 36 9.85 -7.23 -16.26
C ASN A 36 8.66 -7.53 -17.18
N ILE A 37 7.52 -6.88 -16.98
CA ILE A 37 6.32 -7.06 -17.81
C ILE A 37 6.37 -6.06 -18.98
N PRO A 38 6.43 -6.54 -20.22
CA PRO A 38 6.46 -5.63 -21.36
C PRO A 38 5.11 -4.92 -21.52
N ARG A 39 5.14 -3.68 -21.98
CA ARG A 39 3.91 -3.01 -22.41
C ARG A 39 3.25 -3.83 -23.52
N ALA A 40 1.97 -4.15 -23.32
CA ALA A 40 1.13 -4.81 -24.32
C ALA A 40 0.81 -3.87 -25.49
N VAL A 41 0.61 -2.59 -25.16
CA VAL A 41 0.42 -1.50 -26.11
C VAL A 41 1.19 -0.28 -25.61
N GLN A 42 1.83 0.42 -26.53
CA GLN A 42 2.34 1.77 -26.33
C GLN A 42 1.47 2.72 -27.12
N ASP A 43 1.01 3.77 -26.47
CA ASP A 43 0.17 4.79 -27.09
C ASP A 43 0.96 6.05 -27.48
N SER A 44 0.39 6.84 -28.38
CA SER A 44 0.99 8.06 -28.88
C SER A 44 0.63 9.23 -28.00
N THR A 45 1.61 9.85 -27.38
CA THR A 45 1.39 11.00 -26.50
C THR A 45 1.01 12.27 -27.25
N GLY A 46 0.02 13.02 -26.75
CA GLY A 46 -0.39 14.33 -27.26
C GLY A 46 -1.34 14.25 -28.46
N ASP A 47 -2.01 13.14 -28.67
CA ASP A 47 -3.04 12.97 -29.70
C ASP A 47 -4.45 13.28 -29.21
N THR A 48 -4.59 13.49 -27.88
CA THR A 48 -5.78 14.04 -27.24
C THR A 48 -5.52 15.42 -26.60
N THR A 49 -6.58 16.09 -26.13
CA THR A 49 -6.51 17.45 -25.54
C THR A 49 -7.05 17.52 -24.11
N GLY A 50 -7.19 16.40 -23.42
CA GLY A 50 -7.73 16.31 -22.08
C GLY A 50 -6.70 16.03 -21.00
N GLU A 51 -7.18 15.69 -19.80
CA GLU A 51 -6.32 15.35 -18.67
C GLU A 51 -5.78 13.93 -18.79
N ILE A 52 -6.57 12.96 -19.31
CA ILE A 52 -6.13 11.60 -19.53
C ILE A 52 -5.65 11.46 -20.99
N ASP A 53 -4.39 11.18 -21.17
CA ASP A 53 -3.69 10.91 -22.42
C ASP A 53 -2.82 9.67 -22.15
N PHE A 54 -3.26 8.51 -22.64
CA PHE A 54 -2.61 7.24 -22.36
C PHE A 54 -1.20 7.21 -22.96
N THR A 55 -0.28 6.57 -22.26
CA THR A 55 1.09 6.32 -22.74
C THR A 55 1.39 4.84 -22.90
N GLY A 56 0.65 4.00 -22.20
CA GLY A 56 0.85 2.55 -22.27
C GLY A 56 -0.15 1.75 -21.48
N LEU A 57 -0.25 0.49 -21.86
CA LEU A 57 -1.02 -0.52 -21.17
C LEU A 57 -0.19 -1.80 -21.06
N SER A 58 -0.05 -2.35 -19.86
CA SER A 58 0.54 -3.66 -19.62
C SER A 58 -0.51 -4.62 -19.10
N ALA A 59 -0.33 -5.92 -19.31
CA ALA A 59 -1.25 -6.94 -18.85
C ALA A 59 -0.47 -8.16 -18.33
N ALA A 60 -0.95 -8.74 -17.24
CA ALA A 60 -0.43 -9.95 -16.61
C ALA A 60 -1.57 -10.76 -16.00
N ASP A 61 -1.31 -12.01 -15.60
CA ASP A 61 -2.29 -12.81 -14.88
C ASP A 61 -1.63 -13.77 -13.88
N ASP A 62 -2.42 -14.18 -12.90
CA ASP A 62 -2.14 -15.33 -12.06
C ASP A 62 -3.36 -16.27 -12.01
N ASP A 63 -3.33 -17.27 -11.13
CA ASP A 63 -4.43 -18.24 -11.01
C ASP A 63 -5.76 -17.60 -10.54
N LEU A 64 -5.71 -16.40 -9.90
CA LEU A 64 -6.85 -15.76 -9.25
C LEU A 64 -7.28 -14.45 -9.92
N PHE A 65 -6.34 -13.74 -10.55
CA PHE A 65 -6.58 -12.38 -11.06
C PHE A 65 -6.04 -12.17 -12.46
N PHE A 66 -6.69 -11.27 -13.16
CA PHE A 66 -6.22 -10.62 -14.37
C PHE A 66 -5.81 -9.20 -14.01
N PHE A 67 -4.58 -8.82 -14.31
CA PHE A 67 -3.95 -7.55 -13.95
C PHE A 67 -3.76 -6.66 -15.16
N LEU A 68 -3.99 -5.36 -14.97
CA LEU A 68 -3.63 -4.32 -15.93
C LEU A 68 -2.83 -3.23 -15.21
N ARG A 69 -1.82 -2.69 -15.90
CA ARG A 69 -1.16 -1.45 -15.53
C ARG A 69 -1.50 -0.41 -16.59
N ILE A 70 -2.04 0.73 -16.14
CA ILE A 70 -2.51 1.84 -16.97
C ILE A 70 -1.56 3.01 -16.74
N GLU A 71 -0.95 3.51 -17.82
CA GLU A 71 -0.02 4.63 -17.79
C GLU A 71 -0.58 5.80 -18.58
N ALA A 72 -0.52 7.03 -18.03
CA ALA A 72 -0.96 8.28 -18.64
C ALA A 72 0.12 9.36 -18.55
N ILE A 73 -0.06 10.50 -19.23
CA ILE A 73 0.88 11.63 -19.17
C ILE A 73 0.77 12.40 -17.84
N ALA A 74 -0.46 12.59 -17.34
CA ALA A 74 -0.74 13.43 -16.19
C ALA A 74 -1.40 12.61 -15.08
N ASP A 75 -1.23 13.08 -13.86
CA ASP A 75 -1.90 12.49 -12.70
C ASP A 75 -3.42 12.72 -12.77
N PHE A 76 -4.17 11.68 -12.44
CA PHE A 76 -5.62 11.74 -12.28
C PHE A 76 -6.06 10.88 -11.09
N ASP A 77 -7.29 11.05 -10.63
CA ASP A 77 -7.88 10.20 -9.60
C ASP A 77 -8.57 9.01 -10.27
N LEU A 78 -8.18 7.78 -9.89
CA LEU A 78 -8.73 6.57 -10.51
C LEU A 78 -10.20 6.36 -10.15
N SER A 79 -10.63 6.78 -8.97
CA SER A 79 -11.95 6.51 -8.39
C SER A 79 -12.96 7.65 -8.55
N GLU A 80 -12.50 8.87 -8.83
CA GLU A 80 -13.35 10.06 -8.90
C GLU A 80 -12.96 10.99 -10.05
N ASN A 81 -13.90 11.82 -10.49
CA ASN A 81 -13.67 12.91 -11.44
C ASN A 81 -13.03 12.50 -12.79
N ASN A 82 -13.26 11.26 -13.23
CA ASN A 82 -12.82 10.77 -14.53
C ASN A 82 -13.97 10.07 -15.27
N SER A 83 -13.83 9.93 -16.59
CA SER A 83 -14.76 9.21 -17.48
C SER A 83 -14.14 7.94 -18.05
N LEU A 84 -13.10 7.42 -17.38
CA LEU A 84 -12.35 6.25 -17.84
C LEU A 84 -13.20 4.97 -17.76
N ARG A 85 -13.24 4.23 -18.85
CA ARG A 85 -13.98 2.98 -19.00
C ARG A 85 -13.08 1.88 -19.49
N ILE A 86 -13.22 0.71 -18.88
CA ILE A 86 -12.55 -0.51 -19.28
C ILE A 86 -13.59 -1.45 -19.85
N TYR A 87 -13.35 -1.94 -21.07
CA TYR A 87 -14.18 -2.91 -21.76
C TYR A 87 -13.39 -4.21 -21.91
N LEU A 88 -13.97 -5.31 -21.42
CA LEU A 88 -13.41 -6.65 -21.55
C LEU A 88 -14.37 -7.53 -22.37
N ASP A 89 -13.91 -8.00 -23.54
CA ASP A 89 -14.54 -9.01 -24.38
C ASP A 89 -13.93 -10.36 -23.97
N THR A 90 -14.64 -11.08 -23.12
CA THR A 90 -14.11 -12.25 -22.40
C THR A 90 -14.41 -13.59 -23.08
N ASP A 91 -15.17 -13.60 -24.16
CA ASP A 91 -15.40 -14.75 -25.04
C ASP A 91 -14.77 -14.59 -26.44
N VAL A 92 -14.20 -13.41 -26.71
CA VAL A 92 -13.52 -13.03 -27.96
C VAL A 92 -14.46 -13.05 -29.19
N GLU A 93 -15.77 -12.88 -28.97
CA GLU A 93 -16.81 -12.91 -29.97
C GLU A 93 -17.44 -11.52 -30.13
N ALA A 94 -17.07 -10.78 -31.19
CA ALA A 94 -17.57 -9.41 -31.42
C ALA A 94 -19.10 -9.30 -31.66
N SER A 95 -19.83 -10.41 -31.70
CA SER A 95 -21.29 -10.47 -31.88
C SER A 95 -22.07 -10.63 -30.59
N THR A 96 -21.39 -10.90 -29.46
CA THR A 96 -21.93 -10.99 -28.10
C THR A 96 -21.63 -9.72 -27.32
N GLY A 97 -22.13 -9.58 -26.11
CA GLY A 97 -21.80 -8.45 -25.23
C GLY A 97 -22.21 -7.06 -25.78
N PHE A 98 -21.53 -6.02 -25.32
CA PHE A 98 -21.70 -4.64 -25.73
C PHE A 98 -20.76 -4.31 -26.91
N ALA A 99 -21.34 -3.95 -28.08
CA ALA A 99 -20.55 -3.68 -29.27
C ALA A 99 -19.87 -2.30 -29.17
N ILE A 100 -18.54 -2.27 -29.03
CA ILE A 100 -17.73 -1.07 -28.91
C ILE A 100 -16.33 -1.29 -29.52
N GLY A 101 -15.78 -0.32 -30.24
CA GLY A 101 -14.39 -0.34 -30.73
C GLY A 101 -14.01 -1.58 -31.57
N GLY A 102 -14.99 -2.35 -32.07
CA GLY A 102 -14.77 -3.59 -32.84
C GLY A 102 -14.74 -4.87 -32.02
N ILE A 103 -15.00 -4.79 -30.70
CA ILE A 103 -15.17 -5.93 -29.78
C ILE A 103 -16.62 -6.05 -29.31
N GLY A 104 -16.98 -7.18 -28.71
CA GLY A 104 -18.24 -7.40 -28.01
C GLY A 104 -17.96 -7.59 -26.52
N ALA A 105 -18.01 -6.52 -25.75
CA ALA A 105 -17.59 -6.55 -24.34
C ALA A 105 -18.66 -7.17 -23.42
N GLU A 106 -18.30 -8.19 -22.66
CA GLU A 106 -19.13 -8.74 -21.57
C GLU A 106 -19.05 -7.85 -20.33
N LEU A 107 -17.93 -7.16 -20.10
CA LEU A 107 -17.80 -6.21 -19.00
C LEU A 107 -17.54 -4.80 -19.54
N GLU A 108 -18.37 -3.84 -19.11
CA GLU A 108 -18.07 -2.42 -19.07
C GLU A 108 -17.87 -2.02 -17.62
N TRP A 109 -16.66 -1.56 -17.26
CA TRP A 109 -16.36 -1.04 -15.93
C TRP A 109 -16.04 0.45 -16.02
N ARG A 110 -16.77 1.29 -15.26
CA ARG A 110 -16.65 2.74 -15.23
C ARG A 110 -15.95 3.14 -13.92
N LEU A 111 -14.70 3.56 -14.02
CA LEU A 111 -13.86 3.83 -12.86
C LEU A 111 -14.41 5.00 -12.02
N GLY A 112 -14.61 6.17 -12.62
CA GLY A 112 -15.12 7.35 -11.90
C GLY A 112 -16.57 7.23 -11.41
N ASP A 113 -17.35 6.27 -11.93
CA ASP A 113 -18.72 5.98 -11.49
C ASP A 113 -18.76 4.86 -10.41
N LEU A 114 -17.64 4.13 -10.19
CA LEU A 114 -17.51 3.01 -9.26
C LEU A 114 -18.49 1.86 -9.53
N GLU A 115 -18.97 1.73 -10.77
CA GLU A 115 -19.93 0.71 -11.18
C GLU A 115 -19.67 0.20 -12.58
N GLY A 116 -20.18 -0.95 -12.88
CA GLY A 116 -20.09 -1.54 -14.21
C GLY A 116 -21.37 -2.17 -14.71
N THR A 117 -21.30 -2.71 -15.91
CA THR A 117 -22.39 -3.49 -16.51
C THR A 117 -21.83 -4.78 -17.07
N PHE A 118 -22.36 -5.91 -16.61
CA PHE A 118 -22.11 -7.22 -17.19
C PHE A 118 -23.18 -7.53 -18.24
N HIS A 119 -22.75 -7.90 -19.44
CA HIS A 119 -23.59 -8.19 -20.59
C HIS A 119 -23.51 -9.68 -20.92
N HIS A 120 -24.65 -10.39 -20.86
CA HIS A 120 -24.72 -11.81 -21.23
C HIS A 120 -26.05 -12.13 -21.90
N ASP A 121 -26.03 -12.80 -23.06
CA ASP A 121 -27.22 -13.21 -23.85
C ASP A 121 -28.26 -12.09 -24.04
N GLY A 122 -27.80 -10.85 -24.24
CA GLY A 122 -28.66 -9.68 -24.42
C GLY A 122 -29.29 -9.15 -23.14
N GLN A 123 -28.92 -9.67 -21.97
CA GLN A 123 -29.26 -9.15 -20.66
C GLN A 123 -28.13 -8.23 -20.16
N GLN A 124 -28.48 -7.33 -19.23
CA GLN A 124 -27.56 -6.40 -18.59
C GLN A 124 -27.75 -6.49 -17.08
N THR A 125 -26.66 -6.71 -16.37
CA THR A 125 -26.63 -6.75 -14.90
C THR A 125 -25.67 -5.68 -14.41
N ALA A 126 -26.15 -4.79 -13.53
CA ALA A 126 -25.26 -3.84 -12.85
C ALA A 126 -24.33 -4.59 -11.90
N VAL A 127 -23.06 -4.23 -11.93
CA VAL A 127 -22.02 -4.87 -11.09
C VAL A 127 -21.21 -3.80 -10.37
N TYR A 128 -20.75 -4.14 -9.17
CA TYR A 128 -19.87 -3.34 -8.34
C TYR A 128 -18.54 -4.06 -8.16
N HIS A 129 -17.63 -3.44 -7.43
CA HIS A 129 -16.28 -3.97 -7.23
C HIS A 129 -16.25 -5.40 -6.63
N THR A 130 -17.27 -5.79 -5.84
CA THR A 130 -17.34 -7.11 -5.21
C THR A 130 -17.69 -8.23 -6.18
N GLU A 131 -18.63 -8.00 -7.11
CA GLU A 131 -19.06 -9.01 -8.08
C GLU A 131 -17.97 -9.37 -9.08
N ILE A 132 -17.04 -8.46 -9.34
CA ILE A 132 -15.91 -8.66 -10.26
C ILE A 132 -14.56 -8.72 -9.53
N ARG A 133 -14.57 -8.64 -8.19
CA ARG A 133 -13.37 -8.59 -7.34
C ARG A 133 -12.35 -7.57 -7.83
N PHE A 134 -12.84 -6.37 -8.19
CA PHE A 134 -11.98 -5.29 -8.66
C PHE A 134 -11.08 -4.77 -7.54
N ARG A 135 -9.83 -4.50 -7.86
CA ARG A 135 -8.82 -3.85 -7.01
C ARG A 135 -8.09 -2.81 -7.84
N GLY A 136 -7.68 -1.71 -7.22
CA GLY A 136 -6.92 -0.65 -7.89
C GLY A 136 -6.08 0.12 -6.90
N GLN A 137 -4.83 0.41 -7.28
CA GLN A 137 -3.86 1.19 -6.51
C GLN A 137 -3.02 2.07 -7.46
N PRO A 138 -2.45 3.19 -6.97
CA PRO A 138 -2.65 3.76 -5.64
C PRO A 138 -4.04 4.39 -5.44
N THR A 139 -4.41 4.70 -4.20
CA THR A 139 -5.68 5.37 -3.85
C THR A 139 -5.64 6.89 -4.04
N VAL A 140 -4.47 7.44 -4.27
CA VAL A 140 -4.22 8.88 -4.53
C VAL A 140 -4.04 9.12 -6.02
N THR A 141 -4.08 10.39 -6.43
CA THR A 141 -3.79 10.78 -7.82
C THR A 141 -2.43 10.23 -8.26
N SER A 142 -2.42 9.67 -9.46
CA SER A 142 -1.21 9.14 -10.11
C SER A 142 -1.37 9.19 -11.63
N ASN A 143 -0.28 9.08 -12.35
CA ASN A 143 -0.28 8.84 -13.78
C ASN A 143 0.02 7.37 -14.14
N ASP A 144 0.07 6.50 -13.13
CA ASP A 144 0.42 5.09 -13.28
C ASP A 144 -0.35 4.28 -12.22
N PHE A 145 -1.19 3.37 -12.68
CA PHE A 145 -2.09 2.59 -11.83
C PHE A 145 -2.00 1.11 -12.16
N GLU A 146 -2.08 0.30 -11.12
CA GLU A 146 -2.28 -1.13 -11.22
C GLU A 146 -3.68 -1.52 -10.77
N ILE A 147 -4.31 -2.38 -11.54
CA ILE A 147 -5.67 -2.85 -11.29
C ILE A 147 -5.79 -4.36 -11.49
N ALA A 148 -6.77 -4.96 -10.85
CA ALA A 148 -7.04 -6.39 -10.96
C ALA A 148 -8.54 -6.70 -11.06
N PHE A 149 -8.86 -7.75 -11.83
CA PHE A 149 -10.18 -8.37 -11.93
C PHE A 149 -10.09 -9.83 -11.51
N GLY A 150 -11.02 -10.30 -10.68
CA GLY A 150 -11.05 -11.71 -10.28
C GLY A 150 -11.41 -12.63 -11.44
N ARG A 151 -10.62 -13.68 -11.67
CA ARG A 151 -10.83 -14.64 -12.78
C ARG A 151 -11.94 -15.65 -12.53
N ASP A 152 -12.25 -15.93 -11.27
CA ASP A 152 -13.25 -16.90 -10.83
C ASP A 152 -14.62 -16.28 -10.51
N THR A 153 -14.84 -15.03 -10.93
CA THR A 153 -16.05 -14.26 -10.61
C THR A 153 -17.25 -14.65 -11.48
N ILE A 154 -18.44 -14.52 -10.89
CA ILE A 154 -19.75 -14.80 -11.51
C ILE A 154 -20.62 -13.56 -11.29
N PRO A 155 -20.50 -12.51 -12.13
CA PRO A 155 -21.05 -11.18 -11.85
C PRO A 155 -22.57 -11.12 -11.68
N ASP A 156 -23.32 -12.00 -12.36
CA ASP A 156 -24.78 -12.10 -12.26
C ASP A 156 -25.25 -13.29 -11.38
N GLY A 157 -24.29 -14.03 -10.77
CA GLY A 157 -24.57 -15.22 -9.96
C GLY A 157 -24.81 -16.51 -10.77
N GLU A 158 -24.79 -16.46 -12.10
CA GLU A 158 -25.05 -17.61 -12.98
C GLU A 158 -23.94 -17.83 -14.02
N HIS A 159 -23.34 -16.76 -14.53
CA HIS A 159 -22.38 -16.83 -15.64
C HIS A 159 -21.02 -16.29 -15.24
N PRO A 160 -19.92 -17.04 -15.52
CA PRO A 160 -18.58 -16.57 -15.20
C PRO A 160 -18.19 -15.37 -16.08
N LEU A 161 -17.41 -14.45 -15.51
CA LEU A 161 -16.88 -13.30 -16.26
C LEU A 161 -15.95 -13.77 -17.38
N PHE A 162 -15.01 -14.66 -17.08
CA PHE A 162 -14.06 -15.20 -18.04
C PHE A 162 -14.46 -16.62 -18.43
N THR A 163 -14.75 -16.84 -19.72
CA THR A 163 -15.23 -18.12 -20.25
C THR A 163 -14.18 -18.90 -21.04
N GLY A 164 -13.11 -18.23 -21.45
CA GLY A 164 -12.04 -18.78 -22.28
C GLY A 164 -10.64 -18.38 -21.84
N PRO A 165 -9.62 -18.80 -22.59
CA PRO A 165 -8.23 -18.45 -22.29
C PRO A 165 -7.87 -17.04 -22.80
N ASP A 166 -8.69 -16.44 -23.64
CA ASP A 166 -8.39 -15.17 -24.29
C ASP A 166 -9.36 -14.09 -23.82
N VAL A 167 -8.86 -12.84 -23.73
CA VAL A 167 -9.65 -11.65 -23.45
C VAL A 167 -9.21 -10.52 -24.36
N ARG A 168 -10.15 -9.77 -24.95
CA ARG A 168 -9.85 -8.51 -25.62
C ARG A 168 -10.08 -7.35 -24.68
N ILE A 169 -9.21 -6.36 -24.77
CA ILE A 169 -9.14 -5.23 -23.86
C ILE A 169 -9.28 -3.94 -24.66
N LEU A 170 -10.10 -3.02 -24.16
CA LEU A 170 -10.22 -1.67 -24.71
C LEU A 170 -10.46 -0.72 -23.54
N LEU A 171 -9.65 0.35 -23.44
CA LEU A 171 -9.88 1.45 -22.53
C LEU A 171 -10.29 2.68 -23.34
N ILE A 172 -11.22 3.46 -22.78
CA ILE A 172 -11.69 4.72 -23.38
C ILE A 172 -11.84 5.75 -22.28
N ASP A 173 -11.21 6.92 -22.44
CA ASP A 173 -11.61 8.08 -21.68
C ASP A 173 -12.78 8.79 -22.39
N GLY A 174 -13.91 8.89 -21.69
CA GLY A 174 -15.13 9.46 -22.25
C GLY A 174 -15.10 10.98 -22.44
N ASP A 175 -14.21 11.69 -21.72
CA ASP A 175 -14.10 13.14 -21.78
C ASP A 175 -13.18 13.61 -22.90
N THR A 176 -12.05 12.96 -23.08
CA THR A 176 -11.07 13.29 -24.12
C THR A 176 -11.34 12.54 -25.44
N GLY A 177 -11.94 11.37 -25.31
CA GLY A 177 -12.11 10.42 -26.41
C GLY A 177 -10.84 9.62 -26.71
N ASP A 178 -9.84 9.68 -25.82
CA ASP A 178 -8.64 8.88 -25.94
C ASP A 178 -8.94 7.38 -25.78
N VAL A 179 -8.23 6.53 -26.53
CA VAL A 179 -8.51 5.09 -26.59
C VAL A 179 -7.22 4.29 -26.67
N ILE A 180 -7.10 3.26 -25.86
CA ILE A 180 -6.00 2.30 -25.95
C ILE A 180 -6.53 0.86 -26.01
N PRO A 181 -6.18 0.06 -27.07
CA PRO A 181 -5.35 0.42 -28.23
C PRO A 181 -6.06 1.35 -29.21
N ASP A 182 -5.30 2.05 -30.02
CA ASP A 182 -5.75 2.97 -31.07
C ASP A 182 -6.92 2.42 -31.90
N ALA A 183 -7.79 3.33 -32.33
CA ALA A 183 -8.97 3.02 -33.13
C ALA A 183 -8.66 2.16 -34.38
N GLY A 184 -9.36 1.03 -34.49
CA GLY A 184 -9.18 0.06 -35.59
C GLY A 184 -8.12 -1.00 -35.31
N THR A 185 -7.54 -1.01 -34.11
CA THR A 185 -6.72 -2.13 -33.59
C THR A 185 -7.48 -2.86 -32.46
N THR A 186 -7.11 -4.08 -32.18
CA THR A 186 -7.62 -4.85 -31.04
C THR A 186 -6.45 -5.45 -30.26
N LEU A 187 -6.48 -5.33 -28.95
CA LEU A 187 -5.56 -6.01 -28.05
C LEU A 187 -6.20 -7.28 -27.55
N THR A 188 -5.55 -8.41 -27.80
CA THR A 188 -5.95 -9.71 -27.23
C THR A 188 -4.86 -10.18 -26.29
N TYR A 189 -5.24 -10.51 -25.06
CA TYR A 189 -4.40 -11.15 -24.07
C TYR A 189 -4.83 -12.60 -23.92
N THR A 190 -3.86 -13.52 -23.87
CA THR A 190 -4.11 -14.95 -23.66
C THR A 190 -3.61 -15.32 -22.28
N PHE A 191 -4.48 -15.81 -21.40
CA PHE A 191 -4.10 -16.23 -20.05
C PHE A 191 -3.07 -17.38 -20.09
N ASP A 192 -2.05 -17.28 -19.25
CA ASP A 192 -1.13 -18.39 -19.10
C ASP A 192 -1.83 -19.58 -18.39
N ILE A 193 -1.59 -20.77 -18.90
CA ILE A 193 -2.06 -22.03 -18.33
C ILE A 193 -1.07 -22.68 -17.35
N GLY A 194 0.08 -22.04 -17.14
CA GLY A 194 1.05 -22.41 -16.11
C GLY A 194 0.46 -22.23 -14.71
N SER A 195 1.22 -22.51 -13.69
CA SER A 195 0.87 -22.17 -12.31
C SER A 195 1.77 -21.04 -11.82
N THR A 196 1.17 -19.94 -11.37
CA THR A 196 1.91 -18.90 -10.66
C THR A 196 2.57 -19.50 -9.40
N PRO A 197 3.80 -19.11 -9.04
CA PRO A 197 4.37 -19.49 -7.77
C PRO A 197 3.39 -19.18 -6.64
N PRO A 198 3.17 -20.09 -5.68
CA PRO A 198 2.27 -19.81 -4.56
C PRO A 198 2.73 -18.55 -3.82
N VAL A 199 1.79 -17.82 -3.25
CA VAL A 199 2.12 -16.70 -2.37
C VAL A 199 2.84 -17.26 -1.16
N GLU A 200 4.06 -16.79 -0.89
CA GLU A 200 4.72 -17.09 0.36
C GLU A 200 3.93 -16.42 1.50
N ALA A 201 3.45 -17.23 2.45
CA ALA A 201 2.65 -16.69 3.55
C ALA A 201 3.52 -15.82 4.46
N ARG A 202 3.03 -14.62 4.81
CA ARG A 202 3.62 -13.82 5.89
C ARG A 202 3.07 -14.34 7.21
N LEU A 203 3.95 -14.89 8.03
CA LEU A 203 3.60 -15.53 9.29
C LEU A 203 3.41 -14.47 10.39
N PHE A 204 2.64 -14.80 11.43
CA PHE A 204 2.48 -13.92 12.60
C PHE A 204 3.67 -13.97 13.55
N GLU A 205 4.49 -15.02 13.47
CA GLU A 205 5.71 -15.13 14.26
C GLU A 205 6.70 -14.02 13.89
N ARG A 206 7.33 -13.43 14.90
CA ARG A 206 8.44 -12.50 14.69
C ARG A 206 9.63 -13.24 14.14
N THR A 207 10.36 -12.64 13.22
CA THR A 207 11.63 -13.21 12.73
C THR A 207 12.67 -13.29 13.84
N HIS A 208 12.61 -12.35 14.83
CA HIS A 208 13.42 -12.40 16.04
C HIS A 208 12.59 -11.92 17.25
N GLY A 209 12.80 -12.54 18.43
CA GLY A 209 12.01 -12.27 19.63
C GLY A 209 12.16 -10.85 20.19
N ASP A 210 13.26 -10.17 19.87
CA ASP A 210 13.59 -8.83 20.37
C ASP A 210 13.07 -7.71 19.46
N HIS A 211 12.53 -8.02 18.28
CA HIS A 211 11.96 -7.02 17.38
C HIS A 211 10.76 -6.33 18.02
N LEU A 212 10.72 -5.01 17.86
CA LEU A 212 9.62 -4.17 18.33
C LEU A 212 8.44 -4.24 17.36
N ARG A 213 7.31 -4.81 17.79
CA ARG A 213 6.11 -4.94 16.98
C ARG A 213 5.15 -3.79 17.19
N ILE A 214 4.86 -3.07 16.12
CA ILE A 214 3.94 -1.93 16.11
C ILE A 214 2.77 -2.22 15.18
N ILE A 215 1.56 -1.90 15.62
CA ILE A 215 0.37 -1.95 14.76
C ILE A 215 -0.30 -0.58 14.68
N THR A 216 -0.93 -0.31 13.53
CA THR A 216 -1.98 0.69 13.42
C THR A 216 -3.30 0.02 13.08
N HIS A 217 -4.39 0.53 13.66
CA HIS A 217 -5.72 -0.01 13.44
C HIS A 217 -6.81 1.02 13.77
N ASN A 218 -7.49 1.55 12.78
CA ASN A 218 -8.75 2.24 13.00
C ASN A 218 -9.80 1.21 13.43
N VAL A 219 -10.42 1.40 14.60
CA VAL A 219 -11.28 0.38 15.23
C VAL A 219 -12.77 0.60 15.02
N LEU A 220 -13.14 1.54 14.15
CA LEU A 220 -14.51 1.86 13.76
C LEU A 220 -15.43 2.18 14.96
N ASN A 221 -15.40 3.43 15.40
CA ASN A 221 -16.35 3.97 16.40
C ASN A 221 -16.45 3.16 17.69
N ASP A 222 -15.35 3.05 18.45
CA ASP A 222 -15.30 2.37 19.75
C ASP A 222 -15.72 0.88 19.74
N ARG A 223 -15.70 0.19 18.60
CA ARG A 223 -16.13 -1.22 18.51
C ARG A 223 -15.43 -2.18 19.46
N PRO A 224 -14.15 -2.03 19.84
CA PRO A 224 -13.50 -2.88 20.84
C PRO A 224 -14.22 -2.94 22.19
N PHE A 225 -14.96 -1.90 22.53
CA PHE A 225 -15.72 -1.79 23.76
C PHE A 225 -17.15 -2.35 23.66
N THR A 226 -17.57 -2.80 22.49
CA THR A 226 -18.90 -3.39 22.27
C THR A 226 -18.84 -4.91 22.42
N GLY A 227 -19.80 -5.49 23.14
CA GLY A 227 -19.81 -6.94 23.39
C GLY A 227 -19.87 -7.81 22.14
N ALA A 228 -20.34 -7.26 21.01
CA ALA A 228 -20.40 -7.99 19.74
C ALA A 228 -19.02 -8.16 19.07
N HIS A 229 -18.10 -7.21 19.28
CA HIS A 229 -16.80 -7.18 18.58
C HIS A 229 -15.62 -7.46 19.53
N GLN A 230 -15.77 -7.27 20.84
CA GLN A 230 -14.69 -7.40 21.80
C GLN A 230 -13.89 -8.70 21.69
N ALA A 231 -14.58 -9.84 21.46
CA ALA A 231 -13.91 -11.13 21.31
C ALA A 231 -13.11 -11.26 20.00
N LYS A 232 -13.55 -10.57 18.94
CA LYS A 232 -12.84 -10.51 17.64
C LYS A 232 -11.52 -9.77 17.80
N PHE A 233 -11.55 -8.54 18.37
CA PHE A 233 -10.34 -7.78 18.67
C PHE A 233 -9.40 -8.54 19.61
N GLY A 234 -9.94 -9.26 20.62
CA GLY A 234 -9.14 -10.06 21.53
C GLY A 234 -8.40 -11.21 20.83
N ARG A 235 -9.01 -11.87 19.83
CA ARG A 235 -8.33 -12.90 19.02
C ARG A 235 -7.30 -12.27 18.09
N LEU A 236 -7.68 -11.23 17.36
CA LEU A 236 -6.77 -10.52 16.44
C LEU A 236 -5.50 -10.04 17.16
N TYR A 237 -5.65 -9.27 18.24
CA TYR A 237 -4.49 -8.76 18.99
C TYR A 237 -3.74 -9.88 19.72
N GLY A 238 -4.45 -10.93 20.18
CA GLY A 238 -3.83 -12.10 20.80
C GLY A 238 -2.97 -12.92 19.84
N THR A 239 -3.30 -12.92 18.55
CA THR A 239 -2.50 -13.56 17.50
C THR A 239 -1.34 -12.69 17.05
N VAL A 240 -1.58 -11.39 16.86
CA VAL A 240 -0.54 -10.46 16.38
C VAL A 240 0.48 -10.15 17.48
N GLU A 241 0.09 -10.13 18.76
CA GLU A 241 0.93 -9.84 19.92
C GLU A 241 1.76 -8.53 19.80
N PRO A 242 1.11 -7.36 19.57
CA PRO A 242 1.82 -6.10 19.43
C PRO A 242 2.44 -5.61 20.73
N ASP A 243 3.51 -4.82 20.62
CA ASP A 243 4.12 -4.09 21.73
C ASP A 243 3.60 -2.65 21.83
N ILE A 244 3.30 -2.05 20.66
CA ILE A 244 2.71 -0.72 20.55
C ILE A 244 1.49 -0.80 19.63
N LEU A 245 0.38 -0.20 20.06
CA LEU A 245 -0.85 -0.10 19.30
C LEU A 245 -1.18 1.38 19.08
N HIS A 246 -1.27 1.78 17.83
CA HIS A 246 -1.84 3.05 17.41
C HIS A 246 -3.28 2.80 16.96
N LEU A 247 -4.24 3.28 17.74
CA LEU A 247 -5.66 3.05 17.53
C LEU A 247 -6.35 4.37 17.19
N GLN A 248 -7.21 4.37 16.18
CA GLN A 248 -8.02 5.50 15.76
C GLN A 248 -9.51 5.18 15.95
N GLU A 249 -10.34 6.19 15.98
CA GLU A 249 -11.78 6.13 16.22
C GLU A 249 -12.20 5.61 17.61
N ILE A 250 -11.42 5.91 18.63
CA ILE A 250 -11.84 5.72 20.02
C ILE A 250 -12.32 7.06 20.57
N TYR A 251 -13.61 7.35 20.44
CA TYR A 251 -14.21 8.65 20.79
C TYR A 251 -14.67 8.74 22.24
N ASP A 252 -15.35 7.69 22.71
CA ASP A 252 -16.07 7.71 23.99
C ASP A 252 -15.28 7.10 25.16
N HIS A 253 -14.07 6.55 24.90
CA HIS A 253 -13.26 5.88 25.91
C HIS A 253 -11.92 6.57 26.13
N THR A 254 -11.52 6.62 27.41
CA THR A 254 -10.26 7.24 27.82
C THR A 254 -9.06 6.34 27.48
N PRO A 255 -7.82 6.91 27.41
CA PRO A 255 -6.60 6.11 27.25
C PRO A 255 -6.46 5.02 28.30
N ASP A 256 -6.81 5.30 29.58
CA ASP A 256 -6.78 4.30 30.66
C ASP A 256 -7.75 3.15 30.42
N GLN A 257 -8.97 3.43 29.95
CA GLN A 257 -9.94 2.39 29.60
C GLN A 257 -9.45 1.54 28.42
N THR A 258 -8.83 2.16 27.42
CA THR A 258 -8.25 1.47 26.28
C THR A 258 -7.09 0.57 26.70
N ARG A 259 -6.17 1.10 27.53
CA ARG A 259 -5.10 0.31 28.17
C ARG A 259 -5.63 -0.91 28.90
N ASP A 260 -6.62 -0.70 29.77
CA ASP A 260 -7.17 -1.77 30.61
C ASP A 260 -7.84 -2.86 29.76
N LEU A 261 -8.48 -2.47 28.64
CA LEU A 261 -9.06 -3.40 27.68
C LEU A 261 -7.97 -4.22 26.98
N VAL A 262 -6.92 -3.58 26.45
CA VAL A 262 -5.77 -4.25 25.81
C VAL A 262 -5.09 -5.19 26.82
N ALA A 263 -4.85 -4.72 28.05
CA ALA A 263 -4.27 -5.54 29.12
C ALA A 263 -5.14 -6.76 29.46
N SER A 264 -6.45 -6.67 29.31
CA SER A 264 -7.37 -7.80 29.55
C SER A 264 -7.22 -8.93 28.52
N TRP A 265 -6.76 -8.62 27.31
CA TRP A 265 -6.53 -9.59 26.24
C TRP A 265 -5.09 -10.13 26.24
N LEU A 266 -4.10 -9.23 26.40
CA LEU A 266 -2.68 -9.53 26.18
C LEU A 266 -1.91 -9.74 27.50
N GLY A 267 -2.53 -9.42 28.65
CA GLY A 267 -1.82 -9.46 29.94
C GLY A 267 -0.68 -8.44 30.05
N GLY A 268 0.09 -8.52 31.14
CA GLY A 268 1.27 -7.66 31.31
C GLY A 268 0.95 -6.24 31.77
N THR A 269 1.96 -5.38 31.70
CA THR A 269 1.88 -3.95 32.06
C THR A 269 1.82 -3.13 30.81
N TRP A 270 0.93 -2.14 30.79
CA TRP A 270 0.71 -1.27 29.64
C TRP A 270 0.61 0.18 30.09
N TYR A 271 1.01 1.07 29.20
CA TYR A 271 0.88 2.52 29.30
C TYR A 271 -0.01 3.02 28.18
N ALA A 272 -0.68 4.16 28.38
CA ALA A 272 -1.51 4.74 27.33
C ALA A 272 -1.58 6.25 27.43
N THR A 273 -1.74 6.89 26.28
CA THR A 273 -2.07 8.31 26.13
C THR A 273 -3.01 8.48 24.95
N GLY A 274 -3.54 9.70 24.76
CA GLY A 274 -4.46 9.95 23.65
C GLY A 274 -4.74 11.43 23.44
N ASN A 275 -5.13 11.73 22.22
CA ASN A 275 -5.67 13.03 21.79
C ASN A 275 -6.87 12.75 20.89
N ASN A 276 -7.96 13.48 21.06
CA ASN A 276 -9.22 13.23 20.36
C ASN A 276 -9.59 11.74 20.34
N ASP A 277 -9.72 11.15 19.18
CA ASP A 277 -10.03 9.74 18.95
C ASP A 277 -8.78 8.84 18.77
N CYS A 278 -7.58 9.42 18.64
CA CYS A 278 -6.33 8.68 18.62
C CYS A 278 -5.92 8.23 20.01
N LYS A 279 -5.63 6.93 20.17
CA LYS A 279 -5.09 6.33 21.41
C LYS A 279 -3.86 5.50 21.08
N THR A 280 -2.77 5.77 21.82
CA THR A 280 -1.57 4.94 21.77
C THR A 280 -1.47 4.13 23.05
N VAL A 281 -1.34 2.81 22.91
CA VAL A 281 -1.15 1.86 24.02
C VAL A 281 0.17 1.14 23.81
N SER A 282 1.04 1.14 24.82
CA SER A 282 2.41 0.64 24.73
C SER A 282 2.80 -0.24 25.91
N ARG A 283 3.59 -1.29 25.68
CA ARG A 283 4.29 -2.04 26.74
C ARG A 283 5.43 -1.23 27.36
N TYR A 284 5.96 -0.27 26.60
CA TYR A 284 7.06 0.59 27.02
C TYR A 284 6.54 1.87 27.66
N PRO A 285 7.28 2.46 28.62
CA PRO A 285 6.89 3.71 29.26
C PRO A 285 6.72 4.85 28.26
N ILE A 286 5.70 5.69 28.48
CA ILE A 286 5.50 6.91 27.70
C ILE A 286 6.22 8.05 28.39
N ALA A 287 7.24 8.62 27.74
CA ALA A 287 8.04 9.74 28.24
C ALA A 287 7.32 11.10 28.07
N GLY A 288 6.50 11.23 27.01
CA GLY A 288 5.73 12.43 26.75
C GLY A 288 4.68 12.26 25.67
N SER A 289 3.74 13.21 25.59
CA SER A 289 2.75 13.24 24.51
C SER A 289 2.28 14.66 24.21
N TRP A 290 1.99 14.93 22.92
CA TRP A 290 1.60 16.25 22.41
C TRP A 290 0.50 16.11 21.38
N ALA A 291 -0.41 17.09 21.35
CA ALA A 291 -1.42 17.20 20.29
C ALA A 291 -0.82 17.91 19.07
N ILE A 292 -1.08 17.36 17.89
CA ILE A 292 -0.76 17.99 16.61
C ILE A 292 -2.06 18.07 15.83
N ASP A 293 -2.76 19.22 15.89
CA ASP A 293 -4.13 19.36 15.39
C ASP A 293 -5.02 18.18 15.87
N GLY A 294 -5.57 17.36 14.99
CA GLY A 294 -6.33 16.16 15.33
C GLY A 294 -5.50 15.01 15.90
N ASN A 295 -4.21 14.97 15.58
CA ASN A 295 -3.30 13.84 15.72
C ASN A 295 -2.57 13.85 17.07
N LEU A 296 -1.84 12.77 17.36
CA LEU A 296 -1.17 12.52 18.64
C LEU A 296 0.30 12.18 18.43
N ALA A 297 1.22 13.02 18.90
CA ALA A 297 2.62 12.66 19.05
C ALA A 297 2.89 12.01 20.40
N VAL A 298 3.68 10.95 20.45
CA VAL A 298 4.02 10.19 21.64
C VAL A 298 5.51 9.83 21.62
N LEU A 299 6.24 10.24 22.65
CA LEU A 299 7.62 9.78 22.86
C LEU A 299 7.57 8.56 23.78
N ILE A 300 8.08 7.42 23.30
CA ILE A 300 8.04 6.13 23.97
C ILE A 300 9.48 5.72 24.31
N ASP A 301 9.73 5.30 25.54
CA ASP A 301 11.04 4.79 25.97
C ASP A 301 11.21 3.34 25.47
N THR A 302 11.69 3.21 24.25
CA THR A 302 12.00 1.93 23.59
C THR A 302 13.48 1.55 23.70
N THR A 303 14.21 2.14 24.63
CA THR A 303 15.67 1.92 24.81
C THR A 303 16.02 0.43 24.99
N GLU A 304 15.13 -0.37 25.57
CA GLU A 304 15.32 -1.83 25.71
C GLU A 304 15.29 -2.56 24.36
N ALA A 305 14.44 -2.11 23.41
CA ALA A 305 14.23 -2.77 22.11
C ALA A 305 15.06 -2.15 20.98
N LEU A 306 15.17 -0.81 20.94
CA LEU A 306 15.81 -0.08 19.85
C LEU A 306 17.12 0.62 20.24
N GLY A 307 17.52 0.59 21.52
CA GLY A 307 18.67 1.34 22.01
C GLY A 307 18.40 2.84 22.23
N SER A 308 17.26 3.36 21.81
CA SER A 308 16.83 4.76 21.91
C SER A 308 15.36 4.88 22.25
N GLU A 309 14.89 6.09 22.55
CA GLU A 309 13.47 6.44 22.53
C GLU A 309 12.94 6.40 21.07
N LEU A 310 11.62 6.33 20.89
CA LEU A 310 10.94 6.41 19.59
C LEU A 310 9.86 7.50 19.66
N LEU A 311 9.91 8.46 18.72
CA LEU A 311 8.81 9.41 18.53
C LEU A 311 7.79 8.83 17.54
N CYS A 312 6.60 8.50 18.02
CA CYS A 312 5.49 8.05 17.21
C CYS A 312 4.47 9.18 16.98
N ILE A 313 4.01 9.33 15.77
CA ILE A 313 2.84 10.15 15.43
C ILE A 313 1.69 9.20 15.08
N ASN A 314 0.71 9.08 15.99
CA ASN A 314 -0.54 8.36 15.73
C ASN A 314 -1.54 9.33 15.10
N ALA A 315 -1.85 9.14 13.83
CA ALA A 315 -2.65 10.06 13.04
C ALA A 315 -3.98 9.45 12.59
N HIS A 316 -5.02 10.28 12.60
CA HIS A 316 -6.30 10.03 11.95
C HIS A 316 -6.69 11.29 11.17
N MET A 317 -6.31 11.31 9.90
CA MET A 317 -6.50 12.49 9.05
C MET A 317 -7.91 12.57 8.47
N PRO A 318 -8.37 13.76 8.03
CA PRO A 318 -9.71 13.94 7.49
C PRO A 318 -10.00 13.06 6.28
N CYS A 319 -11.13 12.35 6.29
CA CYS A 319 -11.54 11.46 5.21
C CYS A 319 -12.08 12.18 3.96
N CYS A 320 -12.35 11.38 2.96
CA CYS A 320 -13.20 11.75 1.82
C CYS A 320 -12.62 12.90 0.99
N SER A 321 -13.43 13.83 0.50
CA SER A 321 -13.00 14.96 -0.34
C SER A 321 -12.32 16.11 0.42
N ASN A 322 -11.84 15.89 1.66
CA ASN A 322 -11.20 16.94 2.46
C ASN A 322 -9.67 16.99 2.25
N ASP A 323 -9.23 17.12 1.00
CA ASP A 323 -7.81 17.24 0.65
C ASP A 323 -7.08 18.36 1.38
N SER A 324 -7.72 19.52 1.49
CA SER A 324 -7.12 20.68 2.17
C SER A 324 -6.92 20.43 3.67
N GLY A 325 -7.79 19.65 4.30
CA GLY A 325 -7.66 19.24 5.69
C GLY A 325 -6.49 18.27 5.88
N ARG A 326 -6.41 17.24 5.04
CA ARG A 326 -5.28 16.29 5.04
C ARG A 326 -3.96 17.00 4.81
N GLN A 327 -3.89 17.90 3.81
CA GLN A 327 -2.68 18.68 3.54
C GLN A 327 -2.27 19.54 4.74
N TRP A 328 -3.22 20.20 5.37
CA TRP A 328 -2.96 21.01 6.56
C TRP A 328 -2.37 20.19 7.70
N GLU A 329 -2.92 19.00 7.95
CA GLU A 329 -2.44 18.11 9.01
C GLU A 329 -1.10 17.45 8.66
N SER A 330 -0.85 17.09 7.39
CA SER A 330 0.46 16.62 6.91
C SER A 330 1.55 17.69 7.14
N ASP A 331 1.28 18.93 6.75
CA ASP A 331 2.19 20.06 6.97
C ASP A 331 2.47 20.28 8.47
N ALA A 332 1.44 20.16 9.32
CA ALA A 332 1.57 20.32 10.76
C ALA A 332 2.44 19.21 11.40
N VAL A 333 2.29 17.97 10.93
CA VAL A 333 3.11 16.82 11.36
C VAL A 333 4.58 17.06 11.03
N ILE A 334 4.89 17.43 9.80
CA ILE A 334 6.28 17.71 9.38
C ILE A 334 6.87 18.90 10.13
N ALA A 335 6.08 19.97 10.34
CA ALA A 335 6.53 21.11 11.14
C ALA A 335 6.84 20.70 12.59
N PHE A 336 6.02 19.81 13.18
CA PHE A 336 6.27 19.29 14.53
C PHE A 336 7.55 18.46 14.59
N ILE A 337 7.78 17.55 13.62
CA ILE A 337 8.99 16.72 13.55
C ILE A 337 10.22 17.61 13.40
N ARG A 338 10.22 18.55 12.46
CA ARG A 338 11.30 19.54 12.30
C ARG A 338 11.62 20.25 13.61
N ASP A 339 10.60 20.77 14.30
CA ASP A 339 10.78 21.56 15.52
C ASP A 339 11.20 20.67 16.71
N ALA A 340 10.93 19.36 16.67
CA ALA A 340 11.34 18.38 17.67
C ALA A 340 12.87 18.18 17.73
N TYR A 341 13.57 18.30 16.59
CA TYR A 341 15.03 18.22 16.54
C TYR A 341 15.73 19.58 16.74
N LEU A 342 14.96 20.68 16.83
CA LEU A 342 15.54 22.01 17.05
C LEU A 342 15.59 22.35 18.55
N PRO A 343 16.72 22.95 19.03
CA PRO A 343 16.83 23.39 20.42
C PRO A 343 15.74 24.41 20.79
N GLY A 344 15.01 24.15 21.86
CA GLY A 344 13.99 25.07 22.39
C GLY A 344 12.59 24.91 21.80
N GLY A 345 12.34 23.82 21.06
CA GLY A 345 11.02 23.39 20.64
C GLY A 345 10.15 22.88 21.80
N VAL A 346 9.00 22.24 21.48
CA VAL A 346 8.11 21.61 22.48
C VAL A 346 8.77 20.40 23.15
N LEU A 347 9.68 19.74 22.43
CA LEU A 347 10.65 18.77 22.93
C LEU A 347 11.97 19.04 22.22
N THR A 348 13.03 18.35 22.65
CA THR A 348 14.33 18.38 21.95
C THR A 348 14.82 16.95 21.88
N LEU A 349 14.84 16.38 20.68
CA LEU A 349 15.33 15.04 20.40
C LEU A 349 16.80 15.08 20.01
N ASP A 350 17.52 14.03 20.36
CA ASP A 350 18.82 13.73 19.77
C ASP A 350 18.62 13.15 18.36
N VAL A 351 19.61 13.29 17.48
CA VAL A 351 19.50 12.89 16.06
C VAL A 351 19.41 11.36 15.85
N ASP A 352 19.74 10.59 16.88
CA ASP A 352 19.62 9.13 16.90
C ASP A 352 18.23 8.62 17.35
N VAL A 353 17.31 9.51 17.71
CA VAL A 353 15.93 9.14 18.06
C VAL A 353 15.11 8.98 16.78
N PRO A 354 14.65 7.76 16.46
CA PRO A 354 13.83 7.55 15.28
C PRO A 354 12.43 8.18 15.39
N VAL A 355 11.86 8.47 14.23
CA VAL A 355 10.51 8.99 14.09
C VAL A 355 9.66 8.02 13.27
N MET A 356 8.40 7.88 13.65
CA MET A 356 7.39 7.12 12.92
C MET A 356 6.09 7.90 12.83
N ILE A 357 5.49 7.91 11.65
CA ILE A 357 4.12 8.38 11.39
C ILE A 357 3.29 7.15 11.04
N SER A 358 2.22 6.89 11.80
CA SER A 358 1.35 5.77 11.51
C SER A 358 -0.10 6.10 11.86
N GLY A 359 -1.03 5.46 11.18
CA GLY A 359 -2.45 5.66 11.42
C GLY A 359 -3.28 5.53 10.16
N ASP A 360 -4.56 5.82 10.31
CA ASP A 360 -5.48 6.04 9.20
C ASP A 360 -5.25 7.45 8.64
N LEU A 361 -4.41 7.53 7.63
CA LEU A 361 -4.07 8.80 6.98
C LEU A 361 -5.13 9.22 5.95
N ASN A 362 -6.09 8.34 5.66
CA ASN A 362 -7.17 8.60 4.70
C ASN A 362 -6.65 9.13 3.34
N MET A 363 -5.53 8.58 2.85
CA MET A 363 -4.89 9.04 1.61
C MET A 363 -5.71 8.63 0.39
N VAL A 364 -6.71 9.45 0.11
CA VAL A 364 -7.58 9.43 -1.08
C VAL A 364 -7.59 10.83 -1.68
N GLY A 365 -7.53 10.98 -2.99
CA GLY A 365 -7.40 12.27 -3.66
C GLY A 365 -5.95 12.62 -3.97
N LEU A 366 -5.44 13.78 -3.56
CA LEU A 366 -4.13 14.29 -4.01
C LEU A 366 -2.93 13.54 -3.40
N ALA A 367 -1.99 13.10 -4.23
CA ALA A 367 -0.74 12.46 -3.81
C ALA A 367 0.17 13.38 -2.98
N GLN A 368 0.07 14.71 -3.14
CA GLN A 368 0.90 15.68 -2.42
C GLN A 368 0.88 15.49 -0.90
N GLN A 369 -0.21 14.98 -0.34
CA GLN A 369 -0.37 14.82 1.10
C GLN A 369 0.56 13.74 1.66
N ILE A 370 0.69 12.60 0.97
CA ILE A 370 1.64 11.54 1.33
C ILE A 370 3.07 11.96 0.99
N GLU A 371 3.28 12.65 -0.12
CA GLU A 371 4.59 13.18 -0.51
C GLU A 371 5.12 14.14 0.56
N THR A 372 4.28 15.03 1.10
CA THR A 372 4.65 15.90 2.22
C THR A 372 5.16 15.10 3.42
N LEU A 373 4.50 14.00 3.80
CA LEU A 373 4.91 13.19 4.95
C LEU A 373 6.22 12.43 4.71
N ILE A 374 6.52 12.08 3.47
CA ILE A 374 7.74 11.35 3.09
C ILE A 374 8.91 12.31 2.92
N THR A 375 8.75 13.38 2.14
CA THR A 375 9.84 14.26 1.70
C THR A 375 10.02 15.52 2.57
N GLY A 376 8.97 15.89 3.32
CA GLY A 376 8.96 17.12 4.10
C GLY A 376 8.66 18.39 3.29
N ASP A 377 8.09 18.25 2.08
CA ASP A 377 7.62 19.36 1.24
C ASP A 377 6.33 19.97 1.82
N ILE A 378 6.46 21.02 2.62
CA ILE A 378 5.36 21.72 3.28
C ILE A 378 4.66 22.66 2.30
N MET A 379 3.39 22.41 1.99
CA MET A 379 2.62 23.25 1.06
C MET A 379 2.19 24.60 1.66
N ASN A 380 1.87 24.62 2.95
CA ASN A 380 1.41 25.82 3.66
C ASN A 380 2.56 26.49 4.44
N ASN A 381 3.72 26.75 3.79
CA ASN A 381 4.94 27.31 4.40
C ASN A 381 4.71 28.59 5.21
N SER A 382 3.72 29.42 4.86
CA SER A 382 3.43 30.67 5.60
C SER A 382 2.88 30.42 7.01
N TRP A 383 2.35 29.22 7.28
CA TRP A 383 1.78 28.80 8.56
C TRP A 383 2.68 27.81 9.29
N HIS A 384 3.18 26.82 8.58
CA HIS A 384 3.93 25.70 9.15
C HIS A 384 5.46 25.85 9.02
N GLY A 385 5.94 26.91 8.33
CA GLY A 385 7.36 27.18 8.16
C GLY A 385 7.94 26.52 6.90
N PRO A 386 9.28 26.49 6.75
CA PRO A 386 9.94 25.96 5.57
C PRO A 386 9.89 24.42 5.53
N ASP A 387 10.08 23.88 4.33
CA ASP A 387 10.30 22.47 4.06
C ASP A 387 11.47 21.94 4.89
N ASN A 388 11.38 20.67 5.26
CA ASN A 388 12.41 19.99 6.02
C ASN A 388 12.31 18.48 5.81
N PRO A 389 13.33 17.83 5.24
CA PRO A 389 13.38 16.38 5.23
C PRO A 389 13.15 15.83 6.63
N PRO A 390 12.18 14.92 6.82
CA PRO A 390 11.79 14.53 8.17
C PRO A 390 12.66 13.44 8.80
N ASP A 391 13.47 12.73 8.00
CA ASP A 391 14.47 11.81 8.53
C ASP A 391 15.63 12.61 9.14
N PRO A 392 16.13 12.24 10.34
CA PRO A 392 17.24 12.93 11.01
C PRO A 392 18.54 13.06 10.21
N ASP A 393 18.81 12.18 9.27
CA ASP A 393 19.98 12.26 8.38
C ASP A 393 19.79 13.24 7.20
N GLY A 394 18.59 13.80 7.06
CA GLY A 394 18.24 14.78 6.03
C GLY A 394 17.77 14.15 4.71
N THR A 395 17.41 12.89 4.73
CA THR A 395 16.78 12.18 3.60
C THR A 395 15.26 12.11 3.75
N ASP A 396 14.59 11.46 2.79
CA ASP A 396 13.17 11.14 2.82
C ASP A 396 12.92 10.00 3.82
N MET A 397 11.75 9.96 4.43
CA MET A 397 11.32 8.82 5.24
C MET A 397 10.92 7.64 4.35
N HIS A 398 11.09 6.43 4.89
CA HIS A 398 10.62 5.22 4.24
C HIS A 398 9.13 4.99 4.50
N ASN A 399 8.38 4.67 3.42
CA ASN A 399 6.99 4.25 3.52
C ASN A 399 6.90 2.73 3.38
N THR A 400 6.41 2.04 4.40
CA THR A 400 6.25 0.58 4.36
C THR A 400 5.19 0.17 3.35
N ILE A 401 5.59 -0.57 2.33
CA ILE A 401 4.68 -1.24 1.41
C ILE A 401 4.45 -2.67 1.92
N SER A 402 3.20 -2.99 2.20
CA SER A 402 2.83 -4.28 2.79
C SER A 402 1.69 -4.97 2.05
N ARG A 403 1.47 -6.23 2.37
CA ARG A 403 0.40 -7.03 1.78
C ARG A 403 -0.30 -7.92 2.79
N LEU A 404 -1.45 -8.46 2.39
CA LEU A 404 -2.16 -9.46 3.16
C LEU A 404 -1.30 -10.71 3.39
N THR A 405 -1.52 -11.39 4.50
CA THR A 405 -0.71 -12.56 4.91
C THR A 405 -0.60 -13.65 3.85
N GLU A 406 -1.66 -13.91 3.09
CA GLU A 406 -1.70 -14.99 2.10
C GLU A 406 -2.15 -14.52 0.70
N LYS A 407 -2.18 -13.20 0.44
CA LYS A 407 -2.58 -12.63 -0.87
C LYS A 407 -1.61 -11.54 -1.32
N ARG A 408 -1.49 -11.37 -2.64
CA ARG A 408 -0.74 -10.28 -3.28
C ARG A 408 -1.61 -9.03 -3.41
N MET A 409 -2.10 -8.53 -2.27
CA MET A 409 -3.00 -7.38 -2.17
C MET A 409 -2.60 -6.52 -0.98
N GLY A 410 -2.36 -5.23 -1.19
CA GLY A 410 -1.83 -4.28 -0.22
C GLY A 410 -2.88 -3.30 0.33
N TYR A 411 -4.15 -3.68 0.46
CA TYR A 411 -5.16 -2.79 1.01
C TYR A 411 -5.29 -2.94 2.53
N THR A 412 -5.58 -1.83 3.21
CA THR A 412 -5.79 -1.77 4.66
C THR A 412 -7.22 -1.44 5.04
N TRP A 413 -8.04 -0.97 4.09
CA TRP A 413 -9.46 -0.70 4.25
C TRP A 413 -10.28 -1.50 3.24
N ARG A 414 -11.47 -1.98 3.67
CA ARG A 414 -12.45 -2.64 2.81
C ARG A 414 -13.87 -2.45 3.32
N ASN A 415 -14.78 -2.22 2.38
CA ASN A 415 -16.22 -2.24 2.65
C ASN A 415 -16.95 -2.94 1.51
N ASP A 416 -17.22 -4.23 1.66
CA ASP A 416 -17.83 -5.07 0.63
C ASP A 416 -19.27 -4.65 0.28
N TYR A 417 -19.86 -3.76 1.07
CA TYR A 417 -21.21 -3.21 0.84
C TYR A 417 -21.18 -1.75 0.39
N GLY A 418 -19.98 -1.16 0.28
CA GLY A 418 -19.74 0.20 -0.16
C GLY A 418 -19.62 0.32 -1.68
N TRP A 419 -19.36 1.55 -2.13
CA TRP A 419 -19.13 1.85 -3.54
C TRP A 419 -17.66 1.66 -3.92
N TYR A 420 -16.75 2.08 -3.02
CA TYR A 420 -15.31 2.06 -3.26
C TYR A 420 -14.75 0.64 -3.08
N TRP A 421 -13.84 0.26 -3.96
CA TRP A 421 -13.05 -0.95 -3.79
C TRP A 421 -12.06 -0.84 -2.63
N PRO A 422 -11.56 -1.97 -2.11
CA PRO A 422 -10.56 -1.96 -1.05
C PRO A 422 -9.34 -1.11 -1.40
N GLY A 423 -8.91 -0.26 -0.45
CA GLY A 423 -7.85 0.72 -0.63
C GLY A 423 -6.81 0.73 0.49
N HIS A 424 -5.67 1.34 0.25
CA HIS A 424 -4.59 1.54 1.21
C HIS A 424 -4.76 2.90 1.90
N LEU A 425 -5.33 2.92 3.10
CA LEU A 425 -5.64 4.14 3.86
C LEU A 425 -4.81 4.28 5.13
N ASP A 426 -4.33 3.16 5.69
CA ASP A 426 -3.49 3.13 6.89
C ASP A 426 -2.03 2.97 6.49
N PHE A 427 -1.16 3.80 7.05
CA PHE A 427 0.25 3.90 6.68
C PHE A 427 1.17 3.69 7.88
N MET A 428 2.41 3.28 7.59
CA MET A 428 3.56 3.33 8.49
C MET A 428 4.76 3.90 7.74
N ILE A 429 5.09 5.16 8.08
CA ILE A 429 6.18 5.92 7.49
C ILE A 429 7.20 6.18 8.59
N TYR A 430 8.47 5.88 8.38
CA TYR A 430 9.47 5.93 9.45
C TYR A 430 10.84 6.39 8.94
N SER A 431 11.67 6.91 9.85
CA SER A 431 13.06 7.27 9.58
C SER A 431 13.92 6.01 9.49
N ASP A 432 14.31 5.63 8.26
CA ASP A 432 15.09 4.41 8.02
C ASP A 432 16.58 4.58 8.30
N SER A 433 17.04 5.79 8.58
CA SER A 433 18.38 6.05 9.10
C SER A 433 18.59 5.43 10.50
N ASN A 434 17.55 5.37 11.34
CA ASN A 434 17.65 5.04 12.76
C ASN A 434 16.94 3.74 13.18
N ILE A 435 16.03 3.21 12.36
CA ILE A 435 15.38 1.90 12.59
C ILE A 435 15.27 1.14 11.27
N ARG A 436 15.23 -0.19 11.35
CA ARG A 436 15.05 -1.07 10.20
C ARG A 436 13.77 -1.86 10.33
N GLN A 437 12.98 -1.90 9.24
CA GLN A 437 11.88 -2.83 9.09
C GLN A 437 12.42 -4.25 8.94
N ARG A 438 11.81 -5.21 9.65
CA ARG A 438 12.22 -6.63 9.63
C ARG A 438 11.14 -7.54 9.12
N HIS A 439 9.90 -7.26 9.43
CA HIS A 439 8.75 -8.04 9.03
C HIS A 439 7.52 -7.15 8.98
N ASP A 440 6.61 -7.43 8.05
CA ASP A 440 5.37 -6.68 7.91
C ASP A 440 4.25 -7.57 7.36
N PHE A 441 3.01 -7.25 7.70
CA PHE A 441 1.82 -7.89 7.16
C PHE A 441 0.54 -7.09 7.45
N ILE A 442 -0.49 -7.37 6.65
CA ILE A 442 -1.85 -6.87 6.86
C ILE A 442 -2.77 -8.07 7.15
N VAL A 443 -3.57 -7.98 8.22
CA VAL A 443 -4.44 -9.09 8.67
C VAL A 443 -5.84 -8.94 8.08
N CYS A 444 -6.16 -9.79 7.10
CA CYS A 444 -7.50 -9.89 6.53
C CYS A 444 -8.01 -11.33 6.65
N THR A 445 -8.71 -11.64 7.75
CA THR A 445 -9.13 -13.02 8.05
C THR A 445 -10.06 -13.64 7.01
N PRO A 446 -10.95 -12.90 6.28
CA PRO A 446 -11.72 -13.47 5.18
C PRO A 446 -10.88 -13.96 3.98
N GLU A 447 -9.66 -13.43 3.83
CA GLU A 447 -8.75 -13.80 2.74
C GLU A 447 -7.71 -14.86 3.15
N MET A 448 -7.73 -15.31 4.42
CA MET A 448 -6.86 -16.38 4.92
C MET A 448 -7.42 -17.77 4.61
N SER A 449 -6.53 -18.72 4.45
CA SER A 449 -6.90 -20.13 4.31
C SER A 449 -7.49 -20.70 5.61
N ALA A 450 -8.32 -21.73 5.48
CA ALA A 450 -8.92 -22.38 6.64
C ALA A 450 -7.86 -22.97 7.60
N ASP A 451 -6.75 -23.48 7.07
CA ASP A 451 -5.66 -24.03 7.86
C ASP A 451 -4.94 -22.91 8.64
N ALA A 452 -4.62 -21.77 7.99
CA ALA A 452 -4.01 -20.62 8.66
C ALA A 452 -4.91 -20.04 9.76
N LEU A 453 -6.23 -19.96 9.54
CA LEU A 453 -7.17 -19.52 10.57
C LEU A 453 -7.16 -20.45 11.80
N ILE A 454 -7.18 -21.77 11.57
CA ILE A 454 -7.16 -22.78 12.65
C ILE A 454 -5.85 -22.71 13.43
N ASP A 455 -4.72 -22.68 12.72
CA ASP A 455 -3.37 -22.70 13.32
C ASP A 455 -3.14 -21.46 14.20
N ASN A 456 -3.75 -20.34 13.85
CA ASN A 456 -3.62 -19.07 14.55
C ASN A 456 -4.80 -18.75 15.50
N GLY A 457 -5.79 -19.65 15.62
CA GLY A 457 -6.93 -19.47 16.51
C GLY A 457 -7.87 -18.32 16.12
N LEU A 458 -7.87 -17.95 14.83
CA LEU A 458 -8.69 -16.90 14.24
C LEU A 458 -9.97 -17.48 13.62
N LEU A 459 -10.95 -16.61 13.43
CA LEU A 459 -12.17 -16.90 12.67
C LEU A 459 -12.22 -16.02 11.43
N ALA A 460 -12.83 -16.51 10.36
CA ALA A 460 -12.92 -15.80 9.09
C ALA A 460 -13.58 -14.41 9.21
N GLU A 461 -14.49 -14.23 10.19
CA GLU A 461 -15.19 -12.97 10.44
C GLU A 461 -14.48 -12.04 11.43
N ASP A 462 -13.25 -12.34 11.89
CA ASP A 462 -12.61 -11.52 12.92
C ASP A 462 -12.23 -10.12 12.42
N SER A 463 -11.68 -10.01 11.22
CA SER A 463 -11.39 -8.70 10.61
C SER A 463 -12.64 -7.86 10.30
N ASP A 464 -13.85 -8.46 10.25
CA ASP A 464 -15.10 -7.68 10.12
C ASP A 464 -15.44 -6.89 11.41
N ALA A 465 -14.60 -6.97 12.43
CA ALA A 465 -14.69 -6.12 13.62
C ALA A 465 -14.52 -4.63 13.29
N SER A 466 -13.75 -4.30 12.26
CA SER A 466 -13.61 -2.97 11.67
C SER A 466 -13.71 -3.07 10.14
N ASP A 467 -13.89 -1.96 9.45
CA ASP A 467 -13.69 -1.83 8.00
C ASP A 467 -12.23 -1.52 7.66
N HIS A 468 -11.40 -1.21 8.66
CA HIS A 468 -9.96 -1.18 8.55
C HIS A 468 -9.35 -2.50 9.04
N LEU A 469 -8.18 -2.85 8.51
CA LEU A 469 -7.43 -4.04 8.81
C LEU A 469 -6.23 -3.69 9.70
N ILE A 470 -5.77 -4.64 10.51
CA ILE A 470 -4.53 -4.45 11.26
C ILE A 470 -3.37 -4.39 10.26
N PHE A 471 -2.65 -3.28 10.26
CA PHE A 471 -1.37 -3.14 9.61
C PHE A 471 -0.27 -3.27 10.67
N CYS A 472 0.60 -4.27 10.52
CA CYS A 472 1.63 -4.65 11.48
C CYS A 472 3.02 -4.54 10.86
N VAL A 473 3.96 -3.98 11.60
CA VAL A 473 5.38 -3.94 11.22
C VAL A 473 6.25 -4.24 12.44
N ASP A 474 7.26 -5.06 12.25
CA ASP A 474 8.32 -5.33 13.20
C ASP A 474 9.57 -4.50 12.87
N PHE A 475 10.13 -3.86 13.88
CA PHE A 475 11.30 -3.02 13.76
C PHE A 475 12.44 -3.50 14.65
N ALA A 476 13.67 -3.21 14.22
CA ALA A 476 14.89 -3.39 14.99
C ALA A 476 15.80 -2.17 14.85
N SER A 477 16.80 -2.06 15.71
CA SER A 477 17.88 -1.09 15.52
C SER A 477 18.63 -1.37 14.22
N PRO A 478 19.20 -0.35 13.57
CA PRO A 478 20.12 -0.57 12.47
C PRO A 478 21.29 -1.45 12.92
N CYS A 479 21.68 -2.39 12.10
CA CYS A 479 22.87 -3.19 12.30
C CYS A 479 23.98 -2.60 11.41
N ALA A 480 24.71 -1.62 11.91
CA ALA A 480 25.70 -0.87 11.14
C ALA A 480 26.75 -1.76 10.45
N ALA A 481 26.99 -2.94 10.99
CA ALA A 481 27.94 -3.89 10.43
C ALA A 481 27.34 -4.83 9.38
N ASP A 482 26.04 -4.84 9.16
CA ASP A 482 25.32 -5.62 8.12
C ASP A 482 25.24 -4.75 6.85
N MET A 483 26.32 -4.77 6.05
CA MET A 483 26.47 -3.90 4.88
C MET A 483 25.68 -4.35 3.68
N ASP A 484 25.41 -5.64 3.55
CA ASP A 484 24.64 -6.21 2.44
C ASP A 484 23.14 -6.35 2.74
N GLY A 485 22.71 -6.04 4.00
CA GLY A 485 21.32 -6.04 4.41
C GLY A 485 20.67 -7.42 4.51
N ASN A 486 21.49 -8.48 4.73
CA ASN A 486 21.00 -9.86 4.81
C ASN A 486 20.61 -10.29 6.24
N ASP A 487 20.58 -9.38 7.21
CA ASP A 487 20.28 -9.56 8.64
C ASP A 487 21.33 -10.43 9.38
N SER A 488 22.54 -10.48 8.87
CA SER A 488 23.63 -11.25 9.49
C SER A 488 24.98 -10.59 9.18
N VAL A 489 25.77 -10.39 10.20
CA VAL A 489 27.17 -9.98 10.02
C VAL A 489 28.05 -11.22 9.90
N ASP A 490 28.62 -11.46 8.74
CA ASP A 490 29.38 -12.64 8.45
C ASP A 490 30.67 -12.38 7.63
N ILE A 491 31.05 -13.36 6.80
CA ILE A 491 32.30 -13.28 6.03
C ILE A 491 32.23 -12.22 4.93
N ASP A 492 31.04 -11.89 4.44
CA ASP A 492 30.88 -10.97 3.32
C ASP A 492 31.14 -9.52 3.77
N GLU A 493 30.70 -9.11 4.97
CA GLU A 493 31.02 -7.81 5.59
C GLU A 493 32.52 -7.71 5.92
N LEU A 494 33.08 -8.78 6.45
CA LEU A 494 34.51 -8.82 6.70
C LEU A 494 35.33 -8.60 5.43
N LEU A 495 34.89 -9.19 4.32
CA LEU A 495 35.53 -9.03 3.02
C LEU A 495 35.30 -7.64 2.42
N ALA A 496 34.14 -7.02 2.66
CA ALA A 496 33.85 -5.65 2.24
C ALA A 496 34.80 -4.64 2.91
N VAL A 497 34.94 -4.68 4.24
CA VAL A 497 35.92 -3.86 4.97
C VAL A 497 37.36 -4.08 4.47
N ILE A 498 37.77 -5.33 4.25
CA ILE A 498 39.11 -5.62 3.73
C ILE A 498 39.29 -5.08 2.31
N ALA A 499 38.26 -5.14 1.47
CA ALA A 499 38.34 -4.64 0.10
C ALA A 499 38.42 -3.10 0.02
N ALA A 500 37.77 -2.40 0.94
CA ALA A 500 37.74 -0.94 1.04
C ALA A 500 38.85 -0.37 1.96
N TRP A 501 39.81 -1.18 2.40
CA TRP A 501 40.86 -0.80 3.37
C TRP A 501 41.64 0.47 2.99
N GLU A 502 41.79 1.38 3.92
CA GLU A 502 42.46 2.71 3.75
C GLU A 502 41.77 3.61 2.72
N THR A 503 40.45 3.44 2.50
CA THR A 503 39.60 4.34 1.68
C THR A 503 38.64 5.13 2.55
N ASP A 504 37.92 6.05 1.93
CA ASP A 504 36.79 6.81 2.47
C ASP A 504 35.44 6.22 2.00
N ASP A 505 35.37 4.90 1.80
CA ASP A 505 34.17 4.19 1.37
C ASP A 505 33.15 4.13 2.50
N ALA A 506 32.10 4.94 2.40
CA ALA A 506 31.09 5.10 3.45
C ALA A 506 30.29 3.79 3.72
N ASP A 507 30.18 2.88 2.74
CA ASP A 507 29.48 1.62 2.93
C ASP A 507 30.28 0.62 3.78
N ALA A 508 31.59 0.78 3.86
CA ALA A 508 32.49 -0.07 4.63
C ALA A 508 33.08 0.61 5.87
N ASP A 509 32.81 1.90 6.07
CA ASP A 509 33.14 2.69 7.27
C ASP A 509 32.05 2.48 8.33
N VAL A 510 32.19 1.39 9.09
CA VAL A 510 31.16 0.91 10.04
C VAL A 510 31.03 1.84 11.26
N ASN A 511 32.10 2.57 11.59
CA ASN A 511 32.14 3.44 12.75
C ASN A 511 31.97 4.94 12.40
N ASP A 512 31.82 5.25 11.09
CA ASP A 512 31.54 6.59 10.53
C ASP A 512 32.60 7.63 10.89
N ASP A 513 33.90 7.21 10.95
CA ASP A 513 35.01 8.10 11.27
C ASP A 513 35.72 8.69 10.03
N GLY A 514 35.28 8.29 8.83
CA GLY A 514 35.72 8.77 7.51
C GLY A 514 36.90 8.00 6.92
N ILE A 515 37.29 6.87 7.48
CA ILE A 515 38.32 6.00 6.94
C ILE A 515 38.13 4.54 7.32
N VAL A 516 38.07 3.66 6.33
CA VAL A 516 37.95 2.20 6.56
C VAL A 516 39.26 1.64 7.08
N ASP A 517 39.33 1.24 8.36
CA ASP A 517 40.55 0.74 9.00
C ASP A 517 40.31 -0.42 10.01
N THR A 518 41.18 -0.50 11.01
CA THR A 518 41.14 -1.57 12.01
C THR A 518 39.89 -1.49 12.90
N ASP A 519 39.37 -0.30 13.13
CA ASP A 519 38.26 -0.08 14.05
C ASP A 519 36.96 -0.56 13.42
N ASP A 520 36.78 -0.43 12.08
CA ASP A 520 35.67 -1.02 11.31
C ASP A 520 35.72 -2.55 11.30
N LEU A 521 36.92 -3.09 11.07
CA LEU A 521 37.13 -4.52 11.16
C LEU A 521 36.75 -5.09 12.53
N LEU A 522 37.08 -4.35 13.59
CA LEU A 522 36.72 -4.75 14.96
C LEU A 522 35.21 -4.59 15.20
N ALA A 523 34.56 -3.59 14.61
CA ALA A 523 33.11 -3.40 14.69
C ALA A 523 32.37 -4.58 14.03
N VAL A 524 32.78 -5.01 12.82
CA VAL A 524 32.24 -6.21 12.15
C VAL A 524 32.45 -7.45 13.02
N LEU A 525 33.65 -7.65 13.58
CA LEU A 525 33.93 -8.82 14.43
C LEU A 525 33.13 -8.80 15.75
N ALA A 526 32.84 -7.63 16.29
CA ALA A 526 32.04 -7.47 17.51
C ALA A 526 30.54 -7.76 17.27
N ALA A 527 30.05 -7.44 16.07
CA ALA A 527 28.66 -7.65 15.65
C ALA A 527 28.42 -9.03 15.01
N TRP A 528 29.43 -9.91 14.94
CA TRP A 528 29.39 -11.17 14.21
C TRP A 528 28.23 -12.07 14.60
N GLY A 529 27.39 -12.42 13.65
CA GLY A 529 26.20 -13.27 13.80
C GLY A 529 24.93 -12.60 13.28
N PRO A 530 23.75 -13.14 13.58
CA PRO A 530 22.51 -12.49 13.22
C PRO A 530 22.41 -11.09 13.83
N CYS A 531 21.93 -10.11 13.05
CA CYS A 531 21.60 -8.78 13.55
C CYS A 531 20.49 -8.85 14.58
N PRO A 532 20.49 -8.02 15.62
CA PRO A 532 19.47 -8.01 16.67
C PRO A 532 18.10 -7.62 16.14
#